data_2eb0f2bcab245d8156474e8f54b561b4
#
_entry.id   2eb0f2bcab245d8156474e8f54b561b4
#
_cell.length_a   1.000
_cell.length_b   1.000
_cell.length_c   1.000
_cell.angle_alpha   90.00
_cell.angle_beta   90.00
_cell.angle_gamma   90.00
#
_symmetry.space_group_name_H-M   'P 1'
#
loop_
_entity.id
_entity.type
_entity.pdbx_description
1 polymer ?
#
loop_
_entity_poly.entity_id
_entity_poly.type
_entity_poly.pdbx_seq_one_letter_code
_entity_poly.pdbx_strand_id
1 'polypeptide(L)'
;MLCHVSDYDECMRKIIAAISLLLSQFTWADGDFDRFNVQAKVIRQDDTFLFAASYQTPLTACQAYRYLTDYEAAKKVPGVTESKPTRISSNKVLVERSAEEKILFFTVKLHTLIEYTEHPIKGTEFTQIKGDSKRFSGKWFVEPNTLGSVIRYEGVLEPDSHLPMFVIKYFIENSLEDRFKIMAKLSAERKTIEVACN
;
A
#
# COMPACT_ATOMS: atom_id res chain seq x y z
N MET A 1 36.44 -4.52 35.76
CA MET A 1 37.62 -3.63 35.84
C MET A 1 37.13 -2.38 36.55
N LEU A 2 37.46 -2.24 37.84
CA LEU A 2 36.97 -1.17 38.73
C LEU A 2 37.86 0.06 38.53
N CYS A 3 37.25 1.18 38.11
CA CYS A 3 37.94 2.47 38.01
C CYS A 3 38.33 2.95 39.40
N HIS A 4 39.61 3.31 39.60
CA HIS A 4 40.11 3.89 40.83
C HIS A 4 39.71 5.38 40.90
N VAL A 5 39.46 5.90 42.12
CA VAL A 5 38.85 7.25 42.35
C VAL A 5 39.69 8.41 41.80
N SER A 6 40.98 8.22 41.46
CA SER A 6 41.86 9.28 40.89
C SER A 6 41.75 9.47 39.40
N ASP A 7 41.10 8.57 38.64
CA ASP A 7 41.06 8.60 37.16
C ASP A 7 39.63 8.70 36.62
N TYR A 8 38.72 9.30 37.38
CA TYR A 8 37.30 9.39 37.02
C TYR A 8 37.06 10.13 35.67
N ASP A 9 37.82 11.19 35.42
CA ASP A 9 37.65 11.98 34.14
C ASP A 9 38.15 11.21 32.92
N GLU A 10 39.20 10.45 33.02
CA GLU A 10 39.71 9.66 31.90
C GLU A 10 38.82 8.42 31.60
N CYS A 11 38.28 7.82 32.67
CA CYS A 11 37.32 6.71 32.54
C CYS A 11 36.01 7.17 31.93
N MET A 12 35.47 8.32 32.33
CA MET A 12 34.27 8.93 31.75
C MET A 12 34.46 9.28 30.25
N ARG A 13 35.62 9.85 29.89
CA ARG A 13 35.92 10.18 28.46
C ARG A 13 36.00 8.91 27.60
N LYS A 14 36.55 7.81 28.10
CA LYS A 14 36.60 6.53 27.38
C LYS A 14 35.21 5.88 27.25
N ILE A 15 34.33 6.00 28.25
CA ILE A 15 32.95 5.51 28.21
C ILE A 15 32.12 6.34 27.23
N ILE A 16 32.25 7.67 27.24
CA ILE A 16 31.52 8.55 26.30
C ILE A 16 32.00 8.30 24.86
N ALA A 17 33.31 8.08 24.64
CA ALA A 17 33.83 7.75 23.31
C ALA A 17 33.34 6.38 22.82
N ALA A 18 33.24 5.38 23.71
CA ALA A 18 32.70 4.06 23.35
C ALA A 18 31.19 4.08 23.04
N ILE A 19 30.40 4.90 23.76
CA ILE A 19 28.97 5.08 23.52
C ILE A 19 28.76 5.84 22.21
N SER A 20 29.57 6.83 21.88
CA SER A 20 29.48 7.57 20.60
C SER A 20 29.82 6.70 19.40
N LEU A 21 30.71 5.72 19.53
CA LEU A 21 31.02 4.76 18.45
C LEU A 21 29.93 3.71 18.25
N LEU A 22 29.12 3.38 19.28
CA LEU A 22 28.02 2.43 19.17
C LEU A 22 26.74 3.05 18.60
N LEU A 23 26.58 4.37 18.69
CA LEU A 23 25.40 5.09 18.14
C LEU A 23 25.52 5.38 16.64
N SER A 24 26.68 5.22 16.02
CA SER A 24 26.89 5.49 14.59
C SER A 24 26.51 4.35 13.65
N GLN A 25 25.95 3.25 14.14
CA GLN A 25 25.60 2.09 13.31
C GLN A 25 24.09 1.88 13.11
N PHE A 26 23.23 2.75 13.66
CA PHE A 26 21.80 2.72 13.36
C PHE A 26 21.47 3.69 12.21
N THR A 27 22.01 3.41 11.03
CA THR A 27 21.39 3.88 9.80
C THR A 27 20.17 3.00 9.56
N TRP A 28 19.01 3.49 9.91
CA TRP A 28 17.73 2.89 9.50
C TRP A 28 17.73 2.88 7.97
N ALA A 29 17.56 1.69 7.41
CA ALA A 29 17.39 1.51 5.98
C ALA A 29 15.99 1.98 5.55
N ASP A 30 15.71 3.26 5.73
CA ASP A 30 14.46 3.91 5.27
C ASP A 30 14.57 4.32 3.78
N GLY A 31 15.75 4.13 3.17
CA GLY A 31 16.08 4.62 1.85
C GLY A 31 15.49 3.85 0.66
N ASP A 32 14.88 2.67 0.86
CA ASP A 32 14.45 1.85 -0.29
C ASP A 32 13.06 2.23 -0.82
N PHE A 33 12.22 2.91 -0.01
CA PHE A 33 10.87 3.32 -0.43
C PHE A 33 10.82 4.70 -1.05
N ASP A 34 11.78 5.58 -0.79
CA ASP A 34 11.85 6.93 -1.36
C ASP A 34 11.99 6.90 -2.90
N ARG A 35 12.64 5.87 -3.45
CA ARG A 35 12.79 5.67 -4.91
C ARG A 35 11.47 5.51 -5.66
N PHE A 36 10.38 5.14 -4.97
CA PHE A 36 9.06 4.98 -5.59
C PHE A 36 8.18 6.22 -5.49
N ASN A 37 8.65 7.28 -4.81
CA ASN A 37 7.90 8.53 -4.59
C ASN A 37 6.44 8.24 -4.20
N VAL A 38 6.26 7.41 -3.16
CA VAL A 38 4.93 7.03 -2.67
C VAL A 38 4.28 8.23 -2.00
N GLN A 39 3.07 8.52 -2.41
CA GLN A 39 2.24 9.57 -1.81
C GLN A 39 0.89 8.98 -1.46
N ALA A 40 0.36 9.31 -0.29
CA ALA A 40 -0.96 8.89 0.16
C ALA A 40 -1.62 10.02 0.94
N LYS A 41 -2.90 10.23 0.68
CA LYS A 41 -3.73 11.21 1.38
C LYS A 41 -5.09 10.63 1.64
N VAL A 42 -5.59 10.83 2.85
CA VAL A 42 -6.94 10.50 3.26
C VAL A 42 -7.64 11.77 3.71
N ILE A 43 -8.85 11.99 3.25
CA ILE A 43 -9.73 13.07 3.69
C ILE A 43 -11.01 12.42 4.19
N ARG A 44 -11.38 12.72 5.44
CA ARG A 44 -12.67 12.32 5.98
C ARG A 44 -13.68 13.44 5.76
N GLN A 45 -14.85 13.09 5.25
CA GLN A 45 -16.03 13.94 5.15
C GLN A 45 -17.20 13.16 5.75
N ASP A 46 -17.65 13.57 6.93
CA ASP A 46 -18.66 12.87 7.73
C ASP A 46 -18.29 11.40 7.97
N ASP A 47 -19.06 10.47 7.42
CA ASP A 47 -18.84 9.03 7.52
C ASP A 47 -18.12 8.44 6.28
N THR A 48 -17.68 9.32 5.38
CA THR A 48 -17.03 8.93 4.13
C THR A 48 -15.54 9.26 4.17
N PHE A 49 -14.72 8.37 3.64
CA PHE A 49 -13.29 8.56 3.42
C PHE A 49 -13.00 8.70 1.93
N LEU A 50 -12.30 9.75 1.57
CA LEU A 50 -11.77 10.00 0.24
C LEU A 50 -10.29 9.69 0.24
N PHE A 51 -9.85 8.88 -0.71
CA PHE A 51 -8.45 8.47 -0.85
C PHE A 51 -7.86 9.04 -2.11
N ALA A 52 -6.63 9.50 -2.01
CA ALA A 52 -5.77 9.77 -3.15
C ALA A 52 -4.39 9.21 -2.84
N ALA A 53 -3.86 8.36 -3.71
CA ALA A 53 -2.52 7.82 -3.53
C ALA A 53 -1.84 7.60 -4.87
N SER A 54 -0.51 7.61 -4.88
CA SER A 54 0.28 7.34 -6.09
C SER A 54 1.64 6.77 -5.75
N TYR A 55 2.25 6.10 -6.71
CA TYR A 55 3.64 5.67 -6.66
C TYR A 55 4.24 5.54 -8.04
N GLN A 56 5.56 5.67 -8.12
CA GLN A 56 6.32 5.42 -9.34
C GLN A 56 6.69 3.94 -9.45
N THR A 57 6.70 3.43 -10.67
CA THR A 57 7.12 2.07 -10.97
C THR A 57 8.00 2.06 -12.23
N PRO A 58 9.02 1.17 -12.31
CA PRO A 58 9.83 1.02 -13.51
C PRO A 58 9.11 0.29 -14.66
N LEU A 59 7.86 -0.11 -14.47
CA LEU A 59 7.04 -0.76 -15.47
C LEU A 59 6.62 0.24 -16.56
N THR A 60 6.66 -0.18 -17.82
CA THR A 60 6.00 0.56 -18.91
C THR A 60 4.48 0.64 -18.66
N ALA A 61 3.78 1.57 -19.30
CA ALA A 61 2.34 1.72 -19.11
C ALA A 61 1.55 0.41 -19.33
N CYS A 62 1.94 -0.37 -20.33
CA CYS A 62 1.32 -1.66 -20.57
C CYS A 62 1.62 -2.68 -19.46
N GLN A 63 2.87 -2.79 -19.02
CA GLN A 63 3.23 -3.67 -17.90
C GLN A 63 2.54 -3.24 -16.59
N ALA A 64 2.46 -1.94 -16.33
CA ALA A 64 1.77 -1.38 -15.17
C ALA A 64 0.26 -1.68 -15.22
N TYR A 65 -0.37 -1.53 -16.38
CA TYR A 65 -1.76 -1.92 -16.58
C TYR A 65 -1.98 -3.42 -16.31
N ARG A 66 -1.13 -4.29 -16.83
CA ARG A 66 -1.20 -5.74 -16.56
C ARG A 66 -0.96 -6.09 -15.10
N TYR A 67 -0.09 -5.34 -14.42
CA TYR A 67 0.10 -5.48 -12.98
C TYR A 67 -1.19 -5.15 -12.21
N LEU A 68 -1.86 -4.06 -12.57
CA LEU A 68 -3.12 -3.65 -11.93
C LEU A 68 -4.28 -4.61 -12.22
N THR A 69 -4.29 -5.24 -13.40
CA THR A 69 -5.38 -6.14 -13.82
C THR A 69 -5.11 -7.62 -13.51
N ASP A 70 -3.99 -7.93 -12.88
CA ASP A 70 -3.75 -9.25 -12.29
C ASP A 70 -4.44 -9.33 -10.91
N TYR A 71 -5.76 -9.40 -10.95
CA TYR A 71 -6.60 -9.40 -9.75
C TYR A 71 -6.29 -10.57 -8.81
N GLU A 72 -5.88 -11.71 -9.34
CA GLU A 72 -5.53 -12.88 -8.52
C GLU A 72 -4.26 -12.64 -7.69
N ALA A 73 -3.30 -11.92 -8.25
CA ALA A 73 -2.06 -11.57 -7.55
C ALA A 73 -2.27 -10.57 -6.40
N ALA A 74 -3.44 -9.96 -6.27
CA ALA A 74 -3.78 -9.09 -5.15
C ALA A 74 -3.62 -9.78 -3.78
N LYS A 75 -3.66 -11.11 -3.73
CA LYS A 75 -3.31 -11.92 -2.52
C LYS A 75 -1.90 -11.66 -1.97
N LYS A 76 -1.01 -11.07 -2.76
CA LYS A 76 0.34 -10.67 -2.30
C LYS A 76 0.33 -9.36 -1.51
N VAL A 77 -0.75 -8.60 -1.58
CA VAL A 77 -0.92 -7.37 -0.80
C VAL A 77 -1.37 -7.75 0.61
N PRO A 78 -0.70 -7.25 1.66
CA PRO A 78 -1.07 -7.55 3.04
C PRO A 78 -2.54 -7.27 3.34
N GLY A 79 -3.15 -8.15 4.11
CA GLY A 79 -4.57 -8.09 4.45
C GLY A 79 -5.47 -8.82 3.46
N VAL A 80 -5.10 -8.98 2.20
CA VAL A 80 -5.91 -9.75 1.23
C VAL A 80 -5.66 -11.23 1.40
N THR A 81 -6.67 -11.97 1.82
CA THR A 81 -6.61 -13.44 2.04
C THR A 81 -7.06 -14.22 0.81
N GLU A 82 -7.99 -13.66 0.05
CA GLU A 82 -8.52 -14.29 -1.16
C GLU A 82 -8.85 -13.25 -2.23
N SER A 83 -8.65 -13.59 -3.49
CA SER A 83 -9.07 -12.77 -4.64
C SER A 83 -9.35 -13.70 -5.83
N LYS A 84 -10.63 -13.77 -6.23
CA LYS A 84 -11.13 -14.63 -7.30
C LYS A 84 -11.76 -13.79 -8.40
N PRO A 85 -11.04 -13.55 -9.52
CA PRO A 85 -11.59 -12.84 -10.66
C PRO A 85 -12.47 -13.75 -11.53
N THR A 86 -13.58 -13.20 -12.01
CA THR A 86 -14.44 -13.80 -13.03
C THR A 86 -14.70 -12.77 -14.12
N ARG A 87 -14.22 -13.01 -15.33
CA ARG A 87 -14.44 -12.12 -16.48
C ARG A 87 -15.87 -12.28 -16.99
N ILE A 88 -16.60 -11.17 -17.04
CA ILE A 88 -18.02 -11.15 -17.47
C ILE A 88 -18.21 -10.51 -18.85
N SER A 89 -17.24 -9.70 -19.33
CA SER A 89 -17.21 -9.18 -20.71
C SER A 89 -15.77 -8.86 -21.13
N SER A 90 -15.60 -8.31 -22.33
CA SER A 90 -14.27 -7.92 -22.85
C SER A 90 -13.54 -6.94 -21.93
N ASN A 91 -14.27 -6.07 -21.22
CA ASN A 91 -13.69 -5.04 -20.36
C ASN A 91 -14.25 -5.02 -18.93
N LYS A 92 -15.01 -6.04 -18.52
CA LYS A 92 -15.54 -6.14 -17.16
C LYS A 92 -15.16 -7.43 -16.47
N VAL A 93 -14.73 -7.29 -15.20
CA VAL A 93 -14.33 -8.38 -14.33
C VAL A 93 -15.03 -8.22 -12.99
N LEU A 94 -15.68 -9.27 -12.52
CA LEU A 94 -16.11 -9.39 -11.13
C LEU A 94 -14.98 -10.01 -10.32
N VAL A 95 -14.66 -9.39 -9.18
CA VAL A 95 -13.64 -9.91 -8.26
C VAL A 95 -14.29 -10.13 -6.90
N GLU A 96 -14.39 -11.39 -6.50
CA GLU A 96 -14.72 -11.74 -5.13
C GLU A 96 -13.45 -11.67 -4.30
N ARG A 97 -13.45 -10.85 -3.25
CA ARG A 97 -12.28 -10.61 -2.41
C ARG A 97 -12.60 -10.77 -0.94
N SER A 98 -11.74 -11.48 -0.24
CA SER A 98 -11.72 -11.55 1.21
C SER A 98 -10.46 -10.86 1.73
N ALA A 99 -10.61 -10.12 2.82
CA ALA A 99 -9.49 -9.51 3.52
C ALA A 99 -9.64 -9.70 5.03
N GLU A 100 -8.52 -9.73 5.72
CA GLU A 100 -8.45 -9.79 7.17
C GLU A 100 -7.55 -8.67 7.67
N GLU A 101 -8.13 -7.79 8.50
CA GLU A 101 -7.46 -6.59 8.99
C GLU A 101 -7.39 -6.62 10.50
N LYS A 102 -6.19 -6.35 11.03
CA LYS A 102 -5.98 -6.16 12.47
C LYS A 102 -6.08 -4.68 12.80
N ILE A 103 -7.13 -4.29 13.49
CA ILE A 103 -7.35 -2.91 13.95
C ILE A 103 -7.28 -2.91 15.46
N LEU A 104 -6.15 -2.45 16.03
CA LEU A 104 -5.84 -2.52 17.46
C LEU A 104 -5.93 -3.97 17.97
N PHE A 105 -6.96 -4.30 18.77
CA PHE A 105 -7.19 -5.62 19.35
C PHE A 105 -8.19 -6.46 18.54
N PHE A 106 -8.78 -5.87 17.50
CA PHE A 106 -9.85 -6.50 16.72
C PHE A 106 -9.29 -7.07 15.42
N THR A 107 -9.75 -8.26 15.07
CA THR A 107 -9.58 -8.81 13.73
C THR A 107 -10.89 -8.62 12.98
N VAL A 108 -10.86 -7.80 11.92
CA VAL A 108 -12.00 -7.51 11.06
C VAL A 108 -11.83 -8.33 9.79
N LYS A 109 -12.83 -9.15 9.49
CA LYS A 109 -12.90 -9.89 8.22
C LYS A 109 -13.82 -9.13 7.28
N LEU A 110 -13.36 -8.91 6.06
CA LEU A 110 -14.07 -8.17 5.03
C LEU A 110 -14.30 -9.08 3.83
N HIS A 111 -15.52 -9.06 3.31
CA HIS A 111 -15.88 -9.73 2.06
C HIS A 111 -16.46 -8.71 1.11
N THR A 112 -15.98 -8.71 -0.13
CA THR A 112 -16.46 -7.79 -1.15
C THR A 112 -16.58 -8.49 -2.50
N LEU A 113 -17.65 -8.17 -3.22
CA LEU A 113 -17.80 -8.43 -4.64
C LEU A 113 -17.68 -7.08 -5.37
N ILE A 114 -16.65 -6.94 -6.17
CA ILE A 114 -16.29 -5.70 -6.84
C ILE A 114 -16.38 -5.90 -8.35
N GLU A 115 -17.10 -5.04 -9.05
CA GLU A 115 -17.05 -4.96 -10.51
C GLU A 115 -15.93 -3.98 -10.91
N TYR A 116 -15.01 -4.44 -11.73
CA TYR A 116 -14.01 -3.63 -12.40
C TYR A 116 -14.41 -3.40 -13.85
N THR A 117 -14.27 -2.16 -14.32
CA THR A 117 -14.30 -1.78 -15.73
C THR A 117 -12.88 -1.44 -16.16
N GLU A 118 -12.35 -2.20 -17.09
CA GLU A 118 -10.99 -2.06 -17.60
C GLU A 118 -10.92 -1.07 -18.76
N HIS A 119 -9.97 -0.16 -18.68
CA HIS A 119 -9.60 0.78 -19.74
C HIS A 119 -8.17 0.45 -20.17
N PRO A 120 -7.97 -0.34 -21.24
CA PRO A 120 -6.64 -0.85 -21.61
C PRO A 120 -5.55 0.21 -21.62
N ILE A 121 -4.44 -0.09 -20.94
CA ILE A 121 -3.25 0.76 -20.76
C ILE A 121 -3.50 2.03 -19.90
N LYS A 122 -4.75 2.46 -19.74
CA LYS A 122 -5.10 3.70 -18.99
C LYS A 122 -5.41 3.46 -17.52
N GLY A 123 -5.89 2.26 -17.18
CA GLY A 123 -6.25 1.92 -15.80
C GLY A 123 -7.57 1.18 -15.67
N THR A 124 -8.20 1.27 -14.51
CA THR A 124 -9.48 0.61 -14.21
C THR A 124 -10.35 1.49 -13.33
N GLU A 125 -11.67 1.35 -13.48
CA GLU A 125 -12.65 1.85 -12.51
C GLU A 125 -13.23 0.67 -11.75
N PHE A 126 -13.65 0.87 -10.50
CA PHE A 126 -14.29 -0.19 -9.74
C PHE A 126 -15.42 0.31 -8.88
N THR A 127 -16.39 -0.58 -8.66
CA THR A 127 -17.51 -0.33 -7.77
C THR A 127 -17.85 -1.61 -7.03
N GLN A 128 -17.99 -1.54 -5.71
CA GLN A 128 -18.50 -2.64 -4.91
C GLN A 128 -19.98 -2.90 -5.26
N ILE A 129 -20.27 -4.14 -5.63
CA ILE A 129 -21.63 -4.61 -5.90
C ILE A 129 -22.28 -5.17 -4.64
N LYS A 130 -21.47 -5.85 -3.81
CA LYS A 130 -21.88 -6.42 -2.53
C LYS A 130 -20.69 -6.47 -1.59
N GLY A 131 -20.91 -6.28 -0.28
CA GLY A 131 -19.85 -6.41 0.73
C GLY A 131 -20.15 -5.65 2.00
N ASP A 132 -19.10 -5.54 2.84
CA ASP A 132 -19.18 -5.03 4.21
C ASP A 132 -18.95 -3.50 4.30
N SER A 133 -19.19 -2.78 3.20
CA SER A 133 -19.19 -1.33 3.15
C SER A 133 -20.49 -0.83 2.54
N LYS A 134 -21.02 0.30 2.99
CA LYS A 134 -22.17 0.95 2.36
C LYS A 134 -21.84 1.41 0.94
N ARG A 135 -20.60 1.91 0.74
CA ARG A 135 -20.08 2.30 -0.55
C ARG A 135 -18.57 2.09 -0.58
N PHE A 136 -18.10 1.47 -1.66
CA PHE A 136 -16.68 1.38 -1.98
C PHE A 136 -16.52 1.44 -3.51
N SER A 137 -15.88 2.49 -4.00
CA SER A 137 -15.66 2.70 -5.43
C SER A 137 -14.41 3.53 -5.65
N GLY A 138 -13.87 3.48 -6.86
CA GLY A 138 -12.69 4.28 -7.19
C GLY A 138 -12.14 4.01 -8.57
N LYS A 139 -10.97 4.58 -8.82
CA LYS A 139 -10.26 4.51 -10.10
C LYS A 139 -8.78 4.31 -9.88
N TRP A 140 -8.20 3.55 -10.77
CA TRP A 140 -6.77 3.41 -10.94
C TRP A 140 -6.36 4.00 -12.27
N PHE A 141 -5.30 4.77 -12.29
CA PHE A 141 -4.75 5.38 -13.49
C PHE A 141 -3.33 4.89 -13.70
N VAL A 142 -2.97 4.69 -14.95
CA VAL A 142 -1.61 4.40 -15.39
C VAL A 142 -1.16 5.56 -16.27
N GLU A 143 -0.17 6.29 -15.80
CA GLU A 143 0.37 7.48 -16.47
C GLU A 143 1.84 7.22 -16.83
N PRO A 144 2.19 7.12 -18.13
CA PRO A 144 3.57 6.91 -18.53
C PRO A 144 4.45 8.10 -18.14
N ASN A 145 5.70 7.81 -17.74
CA ASN A 145 6.72 8.83 -17.51
C ASN A 145 8.09 8.36 -18.06
N THR A 146 9.10 9.20 -17.93
CA THR A 146 10.46 8.92 -18.45
C THR A 146 11.17 7.75 -17.77
N LEU A 147 10.77 7.37 -16.56
CA LEU A 147 11.37 6.29 -15.77
C LEU A 147 10.52 5.00 -15.77
N GLY A 148 9.36 5.01 -16.43
CA GLY A 148 8.41 3.91 -16.46
C GLY A 148 6.98 4.42 -16.44
N SER A 149 6.30 4.33 -15.30
CA SER A 149 4.93 4.84 -15.11
C SER A 149 4.69 5.34 -13.69
N VAL A 150 3.68 6.19 -13.54
CA VAL A 150 3.05 6.50 -12.26
C VAL A 150 1.71 5.74 -12.20
N ILE A 151 1.50 5.01 -11.12
CA ILE A 151 0.21 4.43 -10.80
C ILE A 151 -0.46 5.33 -9.77
N ARG A 152 -1.66 5.83 -10.11
CA ARG A 152 -2.46 6.71 -9.25
C ARG A 152 -3.80 6.07 -8.91
N TYR A 153 -4.22 6.26 -7.69
CA TYR A 153 -5.45 5.74 -7.13
C TYR A 153 -6.30 6.88 -6.55
N GLU A 154 -7.57 6.85 -6.86
CA GLU A 154 -8.60 7.67 -6.22
C GLU A 154 -9.74 6.76 -5.78
N GLY A 155 -10.22 6.92 -4.56
CA GLY A 155 -11.26 6.05 -4.03
C GLY A 155 -12.14 6.73 -2.99
N VAL A 156 -13.30 6.14 -2.80
CA VAL A 156 -14.30 6.54 -1.83
C VAL A 156 -14.73 5.31 -1.05
N LEU A 157 -14.71 5.40 0.28
CA LEU A 157 -15.19 4.36 1.18
C LEU A 157 -16.15 4.97 2.19
N GLU A 158 -17.34 4.40 2.29
CA GLU A 158 -18.28 4.59 3.39
C GLU A 158 -18.39 3.25 4.12
N PRO A 159 -17.77 3.11 5.31
CA PRO A 159 -17.78 1.87 6.06
C PRO A 159 -19.19 1.52 6.55
N ASP A 160 -19.50 0.23 6.58
CA ASP A 160 -20.64 -0.31 7.36
C ASP A 160 -20.06 -1.11 8.53
N SER A 161 -19.75 -0.43 9.61
CA SER A 161 -19.03 -1.04 10.74
C SER A 161 -19.58 -0.53 12.06
N HIS A 162 -19.63 -1.44 13.04
CA HIS A 162 -19.94 -1.10 14.44
C HIS A 162 -18.73 -0.53 15.19
N LEU A 163 -17.54 -0.49 14.57
CA LEU A 163 -16.37 0.13 15.18
C LEU A 163 -16.54 1.65 15.24
N PRO A 164 -16.08 2.27 16.33
CA PRO A 164 -16.06 3.73 16.40
C PRO A 164 -15.28 4.35 15.24
N MET A 165 -15.82 5.40 14.64
CA MET A 165 -15.26 6.03 13.45
C MET A 165 -13.82 6.52 13.62
N PHE A 166 -13.40 6.92 14.83
CA PHE A 166 -12.01 7.31 15.09
C PHE A 166 -11.02 6.13 14.97
N VAL A 167 -11.47 4.91 15.31
CA VAL A 167 -10.66 3.67 15.16
C VAL A 167 -10.48 3.36 13.68
N ILE A 168 -11.54 3.45 12.90
CA ILE A 168 -11.51 3.25 11.44
C ILE A 168 -10.60 4.28 10.79
N LYS A 169 -10.76 5.56 11.16
CA LYS A 169 -9.92 6.65 10.66
C LYS A 169 -8.43 6.38 10.94
N TYR A 170 -8.09 6.09 12.21
CA TYR A 170 -6.71 5.80 12.61
C TYR A 170 -6.10 4.67 11.77
N PHE A 171 -6.84 3.57 11.60
CA PHE A 171 -6.38 2.44 10.78
C PHE A 171 -6.14 2.85 9.33
N ILE A 172 -7.09 3.53 8.70
CA ILE A 172 -7.00 3.91 7.29
C ILE A 172 -5.81 4.84 7.06
N GLU A 173 -5.64 5.87 7.89
CA GLU A 173 -4.57 6.86 7.76
C GLU A 173 -3.18 6.24 7.93
N ASN A 174 -3.03 5.25 8.81
CA ASN A 174 -1.73 4.62 9.07
C ASN A 174 -1.43 3.44 8.13
N SER A 175 -2.43 2.81 7.53
CA SER A 175 -2.21 1.62 6.69
C SER A 175 -2.15 1.91 5.19
N LEU A 176 -2.71 3.02 4.72
CA LEU A 176 -2.80 3.31 3.29
C LEU A 176 -1.41 3.46 2.66
N GLU A 177 -0.57 4.31 3.24
CA GLU A 177 0.77 4.58 2.71
C GLU A 177 1.62 3.32 2.67
N ASP A 178 1.61 2.52 3.74
CA ASP A 178 2.39 1.28 3.81
C ASP A 178 1.94 0.25 2.76
N ARG A 179 0.65 0.17 2.48
CA ARG A 179 0.13 -0.68 1.40
C ARG A 179 0.63 -0.23 0.04
N PHE A 180 0.66 1.08 -0.20
CA PHE A 180 1.17 1.63 -1.45
C PHE A 180 2.68 1.42 -1.59
N LYS A 181 3.45 1.53 -0.51
CA LYS A 181 4.88 1.15 -0.49
C LYS A 181 5.08 -0.31 -0.90
N ILE A 182 4.30 -1.22 -0.33
CA ILE A 182 4.37 -2.64 -0.67
C ILE A 182 3.97 -2.88 -2.13
N MET A 183 2.90 -2.26 -2.61
CA MET A 183 2.47 -2.37 -4.01
C MET A 183 3.53 -1.84 -4.97
N ALA A 184 4.18 -0.73 -4.65
CA ALA A 184 5.28 -0.17 -5.42
C ALA A 184 6.45 -1.17 -5.54
N LYS A 185 6.86 -1.78 -4.41
CA LYS A 185 7.89 -2.81 -4.38
C LYS A 185 7.49 -4.03 -5.21
N LEU A 186 6.28 -4.57 -5.01
CA LEU A 186 5.77 -5.71 -5.78
C LEU A 186 5.71 -5.42 -7.28
N SER A 187 5.38 -4.19 -7.69
CA SER A 187 5.38 -3.79 -9.08
C SER A 187 6.79 -3.79 -9.68
N ALA A 188 7.78 -3.29 -8.94
CA ALA A 188 9.18 -3.27 -9.39
C ALA A 188 9.77 -4.67 -9.53
N GLU A 189 9.40 -5.61 -8.66
CA GLU A 189 9.81 -7.01 -8.71
C GLU A 189 9.25 -7.73 -9.96
N ARG A 190 8.13 -7.24 -10.52
CA ARG A 190 7.53 -7.80 -11.75
C ARG A 190 8.17 -7.33 -13.07
N LYS A 191 9.14 -6.42 -13.03
CA LYS A 191 9.82 -5.92 -14.24
C LYS A 191 10.42 -7.04 -15.14
N THR A 192 10.74 -8.18 -14.55
CA THR A 192 11.36 -9.31 -15.26
C THR A 192 10.37 -10.18 -16.04
N ILE A 193 9.08 -9.97 -15.91
CA ILE A 193 8.08 -10.72 -16.68
C ILE A 193 7.91 -10.00 -18.01
N GLU A 194 8.59 -10.52 -19.04
CA GLU A 194 8.35 -10.14 -20.43
C GLU A 194 6.92 -10.47 -20.82
N VAL A 195 6.07 -9.48 -20.73
CA VAL A 195 4.70 -9.60 -21.22
C VAL A 195 4.62 -8.79 -22.50
N ALA A 196 4.48 -9.48 -23.61
CA ALA A 196 4.23 -8.83 -24.88
C ALA A 196 2.98 -7.95 -24.76
N CYS A 197 3.15 -6.67 -24.95
CA CYS A 197 2.11 -5.69 -25.05
C CYS A 197 1.97 -5.39 -26.55
N ASN A 198 1.18 -6.21 -27.24
CA ASN A 198 0.77 -5.98 -28.62
C ASN A 198 -0.51 -5.15 -28.64
#